data_f6b595dace8918b22618dc7d6c6b8221
#
_entry.id   f6b595dace8918b22618dc7d6c6b8221
#
_cell.length_a   1.000
_cell.length_b   1.000
_cell.length_c   1.000
_cell.angle_alpha   90.00
_cell.angle_beta   90.00
_cell.angle_gamma   90.00
#
_symmetry.space_group_name_H-M   'P 1'
#
loop_
_entity.id
_entity.type
_entity.pdbx_description
1 polymer ?
#
loop_
_entity_poly.entity_id
_entity_poly.type
_entity_poly.pdbx_seq_one_letter_code
_entity_poly.pdbx_strand_id
1 'polypeptide(L)'
;LGDAGAFNVNRAKELIPSVQLYSSNPRNTGINIRGLGSPFGLTNDGLDAGVGYYVDGVYYARPAATTLDFIDIVQIEVLRGPQGTLFGKNTTSGAFNITSRKASFKPGADFEVSYGNYGYIQAKASVTGALTKKLAARVSFSGTQRDGLIDNIATKRATNDINNLGFRAQLLYKLNNKTTITLNGDNTQQRPDGYAQVVAGVVTTK
;
A
#
# COMPACT_ATOMS: atom_id res chain seq x y z
N LEU A 1 -10.27 7.69 4.14
CA LEU A 1 -8.82 7.44 4.29
C LEU A 1 -8.01 8.71 4.02
N GLY A 2 -8.35 9.49 3.02
CA GLY A 2 -7.71 10.77 2.70
C GLY A 2 -7.72 11.72 3.90
N ASP A 3 -8.89 12.00 4.45
CA ASP A 3 -9.08 12.89 5.62
C ASP A 3 -8.28 12.47 6.86
N ALA A 4 -7.95 11.18 6.98
CA ALA A 4 -7.14 10.63 8.06
C ALA A 4 -5.65 10.52 7.71
N GLY A 5 -5.21 11.00 6.55
CA GLY A 5 -3.83 10.90 6.07
C GLY A 5 -3.32 9.48 5.85
N ALA A 6 -4.24 8.52 5.66
CA ALA A 6 -3.90 7.12 5.49
C ALA A 6 -3.65 6.80 4.01
N PHE A 7 -2.42 6.91 3.56
CA PHE A 7 -2.02 6.71 2.17
C PHE A 7 -1.43 5.31 1.86
N ASN A 8 -1.21 4.49 2.88
CA ASN A 8 -0.82 3.08 2.75
C ASN A 8 -1.32 2.26 3.95
N VAL A 9 -1.10 0.95 3.94
CA VAL A 9 -1.57 0.06 5.03
C VAL A 9 -0.93 0.44 6.36
N ASN A 10 0.31 0.88 6.37
CA ASN A 10 1.01 1.28 7.60
C ASN A 10 0.33 2.47 8.31
N ARG A 11 -0.26 3.39 7.55
CA ARG A 11 -1.07 4.49 8.09
C ARG A 11 -2.51 4.05 8.35
N ALA A 12 -3.07 3.21 7.50
CA ALA A 12 -4.43 2.71 7.68
C ALA A 12 -4.61 1.87 8.96
N LYS A 13 -3.55 1.23 9.48
CA LYS A 13 -3.61 0.46 10.75
C LYS A 13 -4.11 1.29 11.93
N GLU A 14 -3.83 2.60 11.96
CA GLU A 14 -4.25 3.50 13.04
C GLU A 14 -5.78 3.64 13.11
N LEU A 15 -6.46 3.38 12.00
CA LEU A 15 -7.92 3.43 11.87
C LEU A 15 -8.58 2.07 12.11
N ILE A 16 -7.79 0.98 12.23
CA ILE A 16 -8.31 -0.39 12.29
C ILE A 16 -7.87 -1.03 13.59
N PRO A 17 -8.73 -1.05 14.61
CA PRO A 17 -8.46 -1.75 15.86
C PRO A 17 -8.14 -3.23 15.57
N SER A 18 -7.25 -3.83 16.31
CA SER A 18 -6.81 -5.23 16.14
C SER A 18 -5.80 -5.49 15.01
N VAL A 19 -5.45 -4.50 14.20
CA VAL A 19 -4.36 -4.63 13.22
C VAL A 19 -3.09 -4.00 13.78
N GLN A 20 -2.03 -4.77 13.79
CA GLN A 20 -0.68 -4.31 14.12
C GLN A 20 0.20 -4.48 12.89
N LEU A 21 0.87 -3.44 12.50
CA LEU A 21 1.87 -3.48 11.46
C LEU A 21 3.17 -2.94 12.03
N TYR A 22 4.19 -3.75 11.98
CA TYR A 22 5.56 -3.38 12.31
C TYR A 22 6.38 -3.32 11.03
N SER A 23 7.10 -2.22 10.84
CA SER A 23 8.00 -2.04 9.71
C SER A 23 9.23 -1.28 10.15
N SER A 24 10.39 -1.91 10.14
CA SER A 24 11.68 -1.24 10.30
C SER A 24 12.21 -0.73 8.96
N ASN A 25 11.82 -1.38 7.89
CA ASN A 25 12.01 -1.01 6.49
C ASN A 25 11.01 -1.83 5.64
N PRO A 26 10.80 -1.54 4.36
CA PRO A 26 9.81 -2.25 3.53
C PRO A 26 10.00 -3.77 3.52
N ARG A 27 11.23 -4.27 3.48
CA ARG A 27 11.53 -5.71 3.49
C ARG A 27 11.15 -6.36 4.81
N ASN A 28 11.41 -5.68 5.93
CA ASN A 28 11.17 -6.17 7.27
C ASN A 28 9.84 -5.64 7.81
N THR A 29 8.77 -5.96 7.13
CA THR A 29 7.41 -5.57 7.48
C THR A 29 6.60 -6.81 7.87
N GLY A 30 5.92 -6.76 9.00
CA GLY A 30 5.03 -7.79 9.46
C GLY A 30 3.63 -7.24 9.74
N ILE A 31 2.60 -7.96 9.34
CA ILE A 31 1.21 -7.64 9.64
C ILE A 31 0.64 -8.70 10.56
N ASN A 32 0.00 -8.28 11.64
CA ASN A 32 -0.72 -9.11 12.57
C ASN A 32 -2.17 -8.65 12.72
N ILE A 33 -3.08 -9.60 12.81
CA ILE A 33 -4.48 -9.36 13.14
C ILE A 33 -4.77 -10.09 14.44
N ARG A 34 -5.18 -9.37 15.49
CA ARG A 34 -5.42 -9.92 16.83
C ARG A 34 -4.20 -10.65 17.42
N GLY A 35 -3.01 -10.16 17.14
CA GLY A 35 -1.75 -10.76 17.60
C GLY A 35 -1.29 -11.99 16.79
N LEU A 36 -2.03 -12.41 15.78
CA LEU A 36 -1.69 -13.54 14.91
C LEU A 36 -1.28 -13.02 13.52
N GLY A 37 -0.29 -13.64 12.90
CA GLY A 37 0.16 -13.25 11.56
C GLY A 37 1.64 -13.51 11.34
N SER A 38 2.39 -12.48 11.04
CA SER A 38 3.84 -12.57 10.82
C SER A 38 4.60 -12.30 12.10
N PRO A 39 5.63 -13.09 12.44
CA PRO A 39 6.53 -12.78 13.55
C PRO A 39 7.22 -11.42 13.32
N PHE A 40 7.57 -10.76 14.42
CA PHE A 40 8.30 -9.50 14.36
C PHE A 40 9.65 -9.67 13.64
N GLY A 41 9.96 -8.73 12.76
CA GLY A 41 11.28 -8.62 12.14
C GLY A 41 11.63 -9.78 11.22
N LEU A 42 10.66 -10.29 10.47
CA LEU A 42 10.93 -11.28 9.43
C LEU A 42 12.00 -10.77 8.46
N THR A 43 13.23 -11.14 8.75
CA THR A 43 14.36 -10.96 7.84
C THR A 43 14.49 -12.12 6.87
N ASN A 44 13.69 -13.16 7.05
CA ASN A 44 13.78 -14.43 6.34
C ASN A 44 12.77 -14.47 5.19
N ASP A 45 13.28 -14.36 3.97
CA ASP A 45 12.46 -14.41 2.74
C ASP A 45 11.76 -15.78 2.52
N GLY A 46 12.10 -16.80 3.31
CA GLY A 46 11.49 -18.12 3.23
C GLY A 46 10.26 -18.33 4.12
N LEU A 47 9.86 -17.34 4.92
CA LEU A 47 8.69 -17.44 5.77
C LEU A 47 7.47 -16.82 5.11
N ASP A 48 6.39 -17.58 5.07
CA ASP A 48 5.09 -17.10 4.59
C ASP A 48 4.37 -16.31 5.69
N ALA A 49 3.68 -15.25 5.28
CA ALA A 49 2.86 -14.44 6.17
C ALA A 49 1.58 -15.19 6.58
N GLY A 50 1.11 -14.97 7.81
CA GLY A 50 -0.19 -15.48 8.26
C GLY A 50 -1.36 -14.56 7.86
N VAL A 51 -1.07 -13.34 7.39
CA VAL A 51 -2.05 -12.39 6.87
C VAL A 51 -1.80 -12.18 5.39
N GLY A 52 -2.78 -12.53 4.56
CA GLY A 52 -2.71 -12.32 3.11
C GLY A 52 -2.89 -10.86 2.71
N TYR A 53 -2.19 -10.43 1.68
CA TYR A 53 -2.32 -9.10 1.11
C TYR A 53 -2.71 -9.20 -0.37
N TYR A 54 -3.86 -8.65 -0.72
CA TYR A 54 -4.44 -8.74 -2.04
C TYR A 54 -4.77 -7.36 -2.59
N VAL A 55 -4.46 -7.14 -3.85
CA VAL A 55 -4.90 -5.96 -4.60
C VAL A 55 -5.60 -6.43 -5.87
N ASP A 56 -6.86 -6.07 -6.03
CA ASP A 56 -7.71 -6.49 -7.16
C ASP A 56 -7.74 -8.02 -7.36
N GLY A 57 -7.71 -8.77 -6.27
CA GLY A 57 -7.71 -10.25 -6.28
C GLY A 57 -6.35 -10.88 -6.53
N VAL A 58 -5.29 -10.11 -6.73
CA VAL A 58 -3.91 -10.62 -6.90
C VAL A 58 -3.22 -10.66 -5.55
N TYR A 59 -2.67 -11.83 -5.19
CA TYR A 59 -1.88 -12.01 -3.98
C TYR A 59 -0.48 -11.43 -4.10
N TYR A 60 -0.09 -10.61 -3.15
CA TYR A 60 1.25 -10.04 -3.01
C TYR A 60 2.02 -10.79 -1.93
N ALA A 61 2.95 -11.62 -2.34
CA ALA A 61 3.73 -12.46 -1.42
C ALA A 61 4.76 -11.67 -0.60
N ARG A 62 5.17 -10.51 -1.07
CA ARG A 62 6.21 -9.71 -0.39
C ARG A 62 5.58 -8.70 0.57
N PRO A 63 5.99 -8.69 1.85
CA PRO A 63 5.44 -7.76 2.84
C PRO A 63 5.74 -6.28 2.50
N ALA A 64 6.78 -6.01 1.72
CA ALA A 64 7.08 -4.67 1.22
C ALA A 64 5.92 -4.02 0.46
N ALA A 65 5.06 -4.80 -0.17
CA ALA A 65 3.88 -4.28 -0.89
C ALA A 65 2.92 -3.50 0.02
N THR A 66 2.90 -3.77 1.32
CA THR A 66 2.04 -3.08 2.29
C THR A 66 2.49 -1.67 2.63
N THR A 67 3.72 -1.31 2.28
CA THR A 67 4.28 0.03 2.47
C THR A 67 4.11 0.90 1.22
N LEU A 68 3.67 0.33 0.10
CA LEU A 68 3.40 1.06 -1.12
C LEU A 68 2.17 1.96 -0.95
N ASP A 69 2.22 3.13 -1.59
CA ASP A 69 1.09 4.06 -1.56
C ASP A 69 -0.12 3.50 -2.29
N PHE A 70 -1.28 3.81 -1.76
CA PHE A 70 -2.53 3.47 -2.40
C PHE A 70 -2.74 4.29 -3.67
N ILE A 71 -2.87 3.60 -4.81
CA ILE A 71 -3.15 4.24 -6.09
C ILE A 71 -4.62 4.01 -6.40
N ASP A 72 -5.43 5.07 -6.24
CA ASP A 72 -6.81 5.13 -6.72
C ASP A 72 -7.68 3.96 -6.22
N ILE A 73 -7.72 3.77 -4.90
CA ILE A 73 -8.50 2.72 -4.26
C ILE A 73 -9.94 3.16 -3.98
N VAL A 74 -10.86 2.18 -4.03
CA VAL A 74 -12.26 2.34 -3.63
C VAL A 74 -12.48 1.83 -2.22
N GLN A 75 -11.89 0.68 -1.89
CA GLN A 75 -12.21 -0.06 -0.69
C GLN A 75 -10.99 -0.80 -0.15
N ILE A 76 -10.91 -0.85 1.17
CA ILE A 76 -10.02 -1.75 1.91
C ILE A 76 -10.91 -2.59 2.82
N GLU A 77 -10.84 -3.88 2.66
CA GLU A 77 -11.49 -4.85 3.53
C GLU A 77 -10.45 -5.54 4.39
N VAL A 78 -10.71 -5.64 5.69
CA VAL A 78 -9.89 -6.40 6.62
C VAL A 78 -10.69 -7.59 7.10
N LEU A 79 -10.36 -8.73 6.55
CA LEU A 79 -10.98 -10.01 6.88
C LEU A 79 -10.23 -10.62 8.06
N ARG A 80 -10.95 -10.88 9.15
CA ARG A 80 -10.37 -11.36 10.40
C ARG A 80 -10.63 -12.85 10.56
N GLY A 81 -9.60 -13.58 11.01
CA GLY A 81 -9.65 -15.03 11.15
C GLY A 81 -9.30 -15.77 9.85
N PRO A 82 -9.28 -17.12 9.88
CA PRO A 82 -8.86 -17.92 8.73
C PRO A 82 -9.69 -17.66 7.48
N GLN A 83 -9.03 -17.36 6.38
CA GLN A 83 -9.66 -17.06 5.08
C GLN A 83 -9.21 -18.04 3.97
N GLY A 84 -8.64 -19.19 4.34
CA GLY A 84 -8.03 -20.12 3.40
C GLY A 84 -8.97 -20.67 2.33
N THR A 85 -10.27 -20.79 2.61
CA THR A 85 -11.27 -21.29 1.66
C THR A 85 -11.53 -20.34 0.47
N LEU A 86 -11.39 -19.01 0.70
CA LEU A 86 -11.65 -18.00 -0.33
C LEU A 86 -10.35 -17.43 -0.92
N PHE A 87 -9.35 -17.25 -0.08
CA PHE A 87 -8.10 -16.56 -0.44
C PHE A 87 -6.89 -17.50 -0.56
N GLY A 88 -7.05 -18.78 -0.22
CA GLY A 88 -5.99 -19.77 -0.33
C GLY A 88 -4.95 -19.67 0.80
N LYS A 89 -3.70 -20.05 0.51
CA LYS A 89 -2.62 -20.09 1.49
C LYS A 89 -2.29 -18.72 2.07
N ASN A 90 -1.58 -18.71 3.20
CA ASN A 90 -1.05 -17.48 3.83
C ASN A 90 -2.12 -16.52 4.36
N THR A 91 -3.28 -17.05 4.72
CA THR A 91 -4.43 -16.31 5.28
C THR A 91 -4.98 -16.96 6.53
N THR A 92 -4.11 -17.53 7.34
CA THR A 92 -4.49 -18.23 8.60
C THR A 92 -5.00 -17.28 9.67
N SER A 93 -4.56 -16.03 9.65
CA SER A 93 -4.94 -15.00 10.64
C SER A 93 -5.89 -13.96 10.05
N GLY A 94 -5.98 -13.88 8.73
CA GLY A 94 -6.84 -12.96 8.02
C GLY A 94 -6.29 -12.54 6.67
N ALA A 95 -6.94 -11.54 6.07
CA ALA A 95 -6.50 -10.96 4.81
C ALA A 95 -6.82 -9.46 4.72
N PHE A 96 -5.96 -8.73 4.05
CA PHE A 96 -6.25 -7.41 3.50
C PHE A 96 -6.63 -7.57 2.03
N ASN A 97 -7.83 -7.13 1.69
CA ASN A 97 -8.33 -7.10 0.32
C ASN A 97 -8.56 -5.65 -0.11
N ILE A 98 -7.75 -5.19 -1.05
CA ILE A 98 -7.78 -3.82 -1.55
C ILE A 98 -8.37 -3.83 -2.95
N THR A 99 -9.37 -3.02 -3.17
CA THR A 99 -10.03 -2.88 -4.47
C THR A 99 -9.72 -1.51 -5.04
N SER A 100 -9.14 -1.48 -6.24
CA SER A 100 -8.90 -0.24 -6.97
C SER A 100 -10.16 0.21 -7.74
N ARG A 101 -10.21 1.50 -8.07
CA ARG A 101 -11.27 2.06 -8.89
C ARG A 101 -11.09 1.60 -10.33
N LYS A 102 -12.14 1.04 -10.92
CA LYS A 102 -12.10 0.47 -12.27
C LYS A 102 -12.24 1.54 -13.35
N ALA A 103 -11.73 1.25 -14.54
CA ALA A 103 -12.00 2.05 -15.73
C ALA A 103 -13.50 2.14 -16.01
N SER A 104 -13.98 3.31 -16.45
CA SER A 104 -15.39 3.59 -16.69
C SER A 104 -15.59 4.20 -18.07
N PHE A 105 -16.73 3.88 -18.69
CA PHE A 105 -17.15 4.54 -19.94
C PHE A 105 -17.66 5.97 -19.69
N LYS A 106 -18.05 6.29 -18.45
CA LYS A 106 -18.40 7.67 -18.08
C LYS A 106 -17.10 8.44 -17.85
N PRO A 107 -16.92 9.61 -18.47
CA PRO A 107 -15.77 10.45 -18.20
C PRO A 107 -15.73 10.85 -16.72
N GLY A 108 -14.55 10.89 -16.15
CA GLY A 108 -14.33 11.32 -14.77
C GLY A 108 -12.86 11.62 -14.56
N ALA A 109 -12.60 12.57 -13.67
CA ALA A 109 -11.28 12.91 -13.21
C ALA A 109 -11.33 13.23 -11.72
N ASP A 110 -10.33 12.79 -10.98
CA ASP A 110 -10.14 13.11 -9.57
C ASP A 110 -8.73 13.66 -9.40
N PHE A 111 -8.60 14.65 -8.54
CA PHE A 111 -7.31 15.26 -8.21
C PHE A 111 -7.31 15.61 -6.72
N GLU A 112 -6.24 15.26 -6.03
CA GLU A 112 -6.04 15.54 -4.62
C GLU A 112 -4.59 15.98 -4.39
N VAL A 113 -4.39 17.07 -3.64
CA VAL A 113 -3.08 17.49 -3.14
C VAL A 113 -3.19 17.68 -1.63
N SER A 114 -2.25 17.11 -0.92
CA SER A 114 -2.10 17.27 0.52
C SER A 114 -0.70 17.78 0.82
N TYR A 115 -0.56 18.65 1.80
CA TYR A 115 0.74 19.08 2.31
C TYR A 115 0.73 19.15 3.83
N GLY A 116 1.90 19.06 4.44
CA GLY A 116 2.03 19.02 5.88
C GLY A 116 3.44 19.33 6.36
N ASN A 117 3.71 19.02 7.62
CA ASN A 117 5.00 19.26 8.25
C ASN A 117 6.13 18.46 7.59
N TYR A 118 7.37 18.89 7.78
CA TYR A 118 8.57 18.26 7.23
C TYR A 118 8.56 18.18 5.70
N GLY A 119 8.09 19.22 5.03
CA GLY A 119 8.03 19.21 3.57
C GLY A 119 7.11 18.13 2.99
N TYR A 120 6.16 17.59 3.80
CA TYR A 120 5.23 16.59 3.29
C TYR A 120 4.37 17.16 2.18
N ILE A 121 4.42 16.52 1.03
CA ILE A 121 3.54 16.76 -0.10
C ILE A 121 3.09 15.43 -0.68
N GLN A 122 1.80 15.33 -0.95
CA GLN A 122 1.23 14.20 -1.69
C GLN A 122 0.33 14.73 -2.80
N ALA A 123 0.49 14.20 -4.00
CA ALA A 123 -0.37 14.48 -5.13
C ALA A 123 -0.93 13.15 -5.66
N LYS A 124 -2.24 13.11 -5.87
CA LYS A 124 -2.94 12.01 -6.52
C LYS A 124 -3.77 12.55 -7.65
N ALA A 125 -3.80 11.84 -8.75
CA ALA A 125 -4.63 12.18 -9.88
C ALA A 125 -5.14 10.92 -10.56
N SER A 126 -6.35 10.96 -11.07
CA SER A 126 -6.85 9.91 -11.94
C SER A 126 -7.78 10.46 -13.00
N VAL A 127 -7.80 9.84 -14.15
CA VAL A 127 -8.70 10.15 -15.25
C VAL A 127 -9.24 8.85 -15.85
N THR A 128 -10.51 8.84 -16.16
CA THR A 128 -11.18 7.71 -16.82
C THR A 128 -12.11 8.19 -17.90
N GLY A 129 -12.36 7.36 -18.90
CA GLY A 129 -13.31 7.64 -19.96
C GLY A 129 -13.32 6.58 -21.05
N ALA A 130 -14.31 6.69 -21.91
CA ALA A 130 -14.42 5.85 -23.11
C ALA A 130 -13.39 6.28 -24.17
N LEU A 131 -12.59 5.33 -24.63
CA LEU A 131 -11.76 5.51 -25.82
C LEU A 131 -12.56 5.17 -27.08
N THR A 132 -13.45 4.18 -26.97
CA THR A 132 -14.39 3.78 -28.02
C THR A 132 -15.70 3.32 -27.38
N LYS A 133 -16.72 2.99 -28.17
CA LYS A 133 -17.99 2.43 -27.66
C LYS A 133 -17.82 1.13 -26.85
N LYS A 134 -16.70 0.41 -27.05
CA LYS A 134 -16.43 -0.86 -26.38
C LYS A 134 -15.18 -0.85 -25.49
N LEU A 135 -14.37 0.18 -25.53
CA LEU A 135 -13.10 0.28 -24.80
C LEU A 135 -13.13 1.54 -23.93
N ALA A 136 -12.88 1.35 -22.65
CA ALA A 136 -12.64 2.43 -21.69
C ALA A 136 -11.26 2.28 -21.07
N ALA A 137 -10.68 3.39 -20.64
CA ALA A 137 -9.39 3.42 -19.96
C ALA A 137 -9.49 4.19 -18.65
N ARG A 138 -8.56 3.89 -17.74
CA ARG A 138 -8.29 4.68 -16.54
C ARG A 138 -6.78 4.76 -16.36
N VAL A 139 -6.30 5.95 -16.07
CA VAL A 139 -4.90 6.20 -15.68
C VAL A 139 -4.92 6.89 -14.33
N SER A 140 -4.08 6.41 -13.43
CA SER A 140 -4.00 6.92 -12.06
C SER A 140 -2.55 7.11 -11.65
N PHE A 141 -2.31 8.14 -10.87
CA PHE A 141 -1.01 8.56 -10.37
C PHE A 141 -1.08 8.80 -8.86
N SER A 142 -0.01 8.48 -8.15
CA SER A 142 0.21 8.86 -6.75
C SER A 142 1.69 9.19 -6.55
N GLY A 143 1.98 10.36 -5.99
CA GLY A 143 3.32 10.77 -5.61
C GLY A 143 3.31 11.29 -4.17
N THR A 144 4.21 10.80 -3.31
CA THR A 144 4.33 11.23 -1.93
C THR A 144 5.79 11.53 -1.61
N GLN A 145 6.04 12.70 -1.07
CA GLN A 145 7.35 13.13 -0.61
C GLN A 145 7.25 13.69 0.81
N ARG A 146 8.29 13.49 1.61
CA ARG A 146 8.47 14.10 2.93
C ARG A 146 9.95 14.04 3.30
N ASP A 147 10.46 15.12 3.91
CA ASP A 147 11.82 15.18 4.44
C ASP A 147 12.06 14.15 5.54
N GLY A 148 13.32 13.80 5.74
CA GLY A 148 13.73 12.87 6.80
C GLY A 148 13.42 13.40 8.20
N LEU A 149 13.24 12.48 9.14
CA LEU A 149 12.88 12.80 10.53
C LEU A 149 14.05 12.61 11.50
N ILE A 150 15.12 11.95 11.07
CA ILE A 150 16.27 11.61 11.90
C ILE A 150 17.54 12.12 11.22
N ASP A 151 18.22 13.05 11.87
CA ASP A 151 19.48 13.58 11.36
C ASP A 151 20.63 12.62 11.62
N ASN A 152 21.31 12.22 10.58
CA ASN A 152 22.51 11.44 10.67
C ASN A 152 23.71 12.40 10.84
N ILE A 153 24.28 12.41 12.04
CA ILE A 153 25.39 13.32 12.39
C ILE A 153 26.66 13.09 11.61
N ALA A 154 26.89 11.86 11.12
CA ALA A 154 28.07 11.52 10.33
C ALA A 154 27.97 11.96 8.89
N THR A 155 26.80 11.76 8.27
CA THR A 155 26.56 12.12 6.85
C THR A 155 25.94 13.49 6.67
N LYS A 156 25.47 14.11 7.75
CA LYS A 156 24.71 15.38 7.75
C LYS A 156 23.48 15.37 6.84
N ARG A 157 22.88 14.19 6.68
CA ARG A 157 21.65 13.98 5.92
C ARG A 157 20.55 13.49 6.84
N ALA A 158 19.34 13.95 6.63
CA ALA A 158 18.18 13.40 7.29
C ALA A 158 17.80 12.05 6.66
N THR A 159 17.40 11.11 7.49
CA THR A 159 16.93 9.76 7.09
C THR A 159 15.48 9.56 7.50
N ASN A 160 14.88 8.44 7.10
CA ASN A 160 13.44 8.18 7.27
C ASN A 160 12.56 9.19 6.51
N ASP A 161 13.03 9.65 5.36
CA ASP A 161 12.26 10.40 4.39
C ASP A 161 11.21 9.52 3.69
N ILE A 162 10.34 10.14 2.93
CA ILE A 162 9.40 9.45 2.03
C ILE A 162 9.65 9.99 0.62
N ASN A 163 9.84 9.09 -0.32
CA ASN A 163 9.95 9.40 -1.74
C ASN A 163 9.32 8.25 -2.54
N ASN A 164 8.01 8.33 -2.74
CA ASN A 164 7.20 7.31 -3.39
C ASN A 164 6.59 7.87 -4.67
N LEU A 165 6.56 7.04 -5.70
CA LEU A 165 5.93 7.33 -6.97
C LEU A 165 5.18 6.10 -7.46
N GLY A 166 3.92 6.26 -7.86
CA GLY A 166 3.09 5.17 -8.35
C GLY A 166 2.26 5.57 -9.57
N PHE A 167 2.18 4.66 -10.51
CA PHE A 167 1.32 4.75 -11.69
C PHE A 167 0.51 3.47 -11.83
N ARG A 168 -0.75 3.63 -12.29
CA ARG A 168 -1.61 2.53 -12.67
C ARG A 168 -2.34 2.86 -13.95
N ALA A 169 -2.41 1.91 -14.87
CA ALA A 169 -3.21 1.98 -16.07
C ALA A 169 -4.15 0.79 -16.15
N GLN A 170 -5.38 1.04 -16.55
CA GLN A 170 -6.41 0.01 -16.70
C GLN A 170 -7.11 0.18 -18.04
N LEU A 171 -7.39 -0.94 -18.69
CA LEU A 171 -8.21 -1.02 -19.88
C LEU A 171 -9.40 -1.95 -19.61
N LEU A 172 -10.59 -1.50 -19.96
CA LEU A 172 -11.83 -2.26 -19.84
C LEU A 172 -12.42 -2.42 -21.22
N TYR A 173 -12.42 -3.66 -21.73
CA TYR A 173 -12.98 -3.97 -23.05
C TYR A 173 -14.25 -4.81 -22.93
N LYS A 174 -15.36 -4.30 -23.45
CA LYS A 174 -16.63 -5.02 -23.59
C LYS A 174 -16.65 -5.81 -24.90
N LEU A 175 -16.32 -7.09 -24.81
CA LEU A 175 -16.38 -8.00 -25.98
C LEU A 175 -17.83 -8.13 -26.47
N ASN A 176 -18.75 -8.41 -25.54
CA ASN A 176 -20.19 -8.48 -25.75
C ASN A 176 -20.95 -8.13 -24.45
N ASN A 177 -22.26 -8.31 -24.43
CA ASN A 177 -23.11 -7.96 -23.26
C ASN A 177 -22.86 -8.86 -22.02
N LYS A 178 -22.21 -9.99 -22.19
CA LYS A 178 -21.95 -10.98 -21.13
C LYS A 178 -20.46 -11.06 -20.75
N THR A 179 -19.56 -10.55 -21.60
CA THR A 179 -18.12 -10.73 -21.42
C THR A 179 -17.41 -9.38 -21.43
N THR A 180 -16.70 -9.12 -20.35
CA THR A 180 -15.83 -7.94 -20.19
C THR A 180 -14.42 -8.42 -19.86
N ILE A 181 -13.43 -7.86 -20.53
CA ILE A 181 -12.02 -8.11 -20.29
C ILE A 181 -11.43 -6.88 -19.64
N THR A 182 -10.73 -7.05 -18.53
CA THR A 182 -9.99 -5.98 -17.84
C THR A 182 -8.51 -6.30 -17.86
N LEU A 183 -7.70 -5.37 -18.31
CA LEU A 183 -6.25 -5.43 -18.25
C LEU A 183 -5.77 -4.34 -17.31
N ASN A 184 -4.95 -4.71 -16.31
CA ASN A 184 -4.36 -3.79 -15.34
C ASN A 184 -2.84 -3.89 -15.40
N GLY A 185 -2.18 -2.75 -15.28
CA GLY A 185 -0.75 -2.66 -15.07
C GLY A 185 -0.44 -1.54 -14.10
N ASP A 186 0.48 -1.79 -13.17
CA ASP A 186 0.95 -0.80 -12.22
C ASP A 186 2.46 -0.85 -12.04
N ASN A 187 3.02 0.29 -11.72
CA ASN A 187 4.41 0.45 -11.35
C ASN A 187 4.49 1.36 -10.12
N THR A 188 5.20 0.94 -9.11
CA THR A 188 5.43 1.74 -7.90
C THR A 188 6.91 1.70 -7.54
N GLN A 189 7.46 2.86 -7.22
CA GLN A 189 8.84 3.04 -6.80
C GLN A 189 8.88 3.71 -5.44
N GLN A 190 9.78 3.24 -4.57
CA GLN A 190 10.14 3.86 -3.30
C GLN A 190 11.65 4.11 -3.31
N ARG A 191 12.05 5.37 -3.05
CA ARG A 191 13.45 5.80 -3.07
C ARG A 191 13.79 6.67 -1.85
N PRO A 192 13.60 6.18 -0.62
CA PRO A 192 14.00 6.92 0.57
C PRO A 192 15.53 6.91 0.73
N ASP A 193 16.06 7.92 1.39
CA ASP A 193 17.51 8.04 1.71
C ASP A 193 17.97 7.08 2.82
N GLY A 194 17.11 6.23 3.31
CA GLY A 194 17.43 5.19 4.27
C GLY A 194 16.44 5.09 5.42
N TYR A 195 16.63 4.03 6.21
CA TYR A 195 15.82 3.74 7.38
C TYR A 195 16.75 3.74 8.60
N ALA A 196 16.49 4.61 9.56
CA ALA A 196 17.26 4.71 10.79
C ALA A 196 16.35 4.52 12.01
N GLN A 197 16.96 4.05 13.08
CA GLN A 197 16.34 3.94 14.40
C GLN A 197 17.22 4.67 15.41
N VAL A 198 16.59 5.33 16.37
CA VAL A 198 17.28 5.98 17.48
C VAL A 198 17.25 5.03 18.68
N VAL A 199 18.39 4.83 19.31
CA VAL A 199 18.48 4.07 20.56
C VAL A 199 17.84 4.92 21.65
N ALA A 200 16.69 4.48 22.17
CA ALA A 200 15.96 5.19 23.23
C ALA A 200 16.54 4.96 24.63
N GLY A 201 17.35 3.92 24.82
CA GLY A 201 18.01 3.62 26.09
C GLY A 201 18.76 2.28 26.02
N VAL A 202 19.72 2.10 26.91
CA VAL A 202 20.45 0.86 27.11
C VAL A 202 20.06 0.29 28.48
N VAL A 203 19.51 -0.91 28.51
CA VAL A 203 19.29 -1.64 29.76
C VAL A 203 20.62 -2.28 30.16
N THR A 204 21.28 -1.69 31.15
CA THR A 204 22.43 -2.35 31.78
C THR A 204 21.92 -3.36 32.80
N THR A 205 22.01 -4.65 32.49
CA THR A 205 21.92 -5.70 33.52
C THR A 205 23.18 -5.64 34.39
N LYS A 206 23.02 -5.37 35.68
CA LYS A 206 24.04 -5.58 36.69
C LYS A 206 24.17 -7.04 37.01
#